data_f6196cb01f5f0b927bc5fc0f24a104bf
#
_entry.id   f6196cb01f5f0b927bc5fc0f24a104bf
#
_cell.length_a   1.000
_cell.length_b   1.000
_cell.length_c   1.000
_cell.angle_alpha   90.00
_cell.angle_beta   90.00
_cell.angle_gamma   90.00
#
_symmetry.space_group_name_H-M   'P 1'
#
loop_
_entity.id
_entity.type
_entity.pdbx_description
1 polymer ?
#
loop_
_entity_poly.entity_id
_entity_poly.type
_entity_poly.pdbx_seq_one_letter_code
_entity_poly.pdbx_strand_id
1 'polypeptide(L)'
;GERMLAFIIALTFTASVYAAEFPDITIGQLKTSMSSQKIVLLDANGTDSWQAGHIPGAIDFIANQDHLAALLPSDKNVLIVAYCANPSCPAYRAAAAAAKTLGYKNIKHLTAGIMGWKDAGEKTEKGS
;
A
#
# COMPACT_ATOMS: atom_id res chain seq x y z
N GLY A 1 10.68 -37.16 -43.35
CA GLY A 1 10.49 -36.91 -43.00
C GLY A 1 9.90 -36.32 -42.24
N GLU A 2 9.61 -36.35 -42.08
CA GLU A 2 9.09 -35.91 -41.47
C GLU A 2 9.25 -35.40 -40.44
N ARG A 3 9.27 -34.78 -40.26
CA ARG A 3 9.48 -34.28 -39.36
C ARG A 3 8.67 -33.80 -38.62
N MET A 4 8.47 -33.90 -37.87
CA MET A 4 7.76 -33.55 -37.07
C MET A 4 7.99 -32.59 -36.31
N LEU A 5 7.55 -31.86 -36.23
CA LEU A 5 7.69 -30.93 -35.52
C LEU A 5 7.21 -30.90 -34.39
N ALA A 6 7.60 -30.80 -33.56
CA ALA A 6 7.21 -30.78 -32.37
C ALA A 6 6.89 -29.59 -31.95
N PHE A 7 6.04 -29.21 -31.87
CA PHE A 7 5.73 -28.17 -31.31
C PHE A 7 5.57 -28.10 -30.05
N ILE A 8 6.08 -27.63 -29.29
CA ILE A 8 6.04 -27.40 -28.08
C ILE A 8 5.37 -26.27 -27.80
N ILE A 9 4.39 -26.32 -27.48
CA ILE A 9 3.75 -25.33 -27.03
C ILE A 9 4.04 -25.05 -25.72
N ALA A 10 4.74 -24.26 -25.52
CA ALA A 10 5.08 -23.95 -24.25
C ALA A 10 4.06 -23.28 -23.63
N LEU A 11 3.41 -23.81 -22.90
CA LEU A 11 2.54 -23.26 -22.17
C LEU A 11 2.97 -22.54 -21.19
N THR A 12 3.25 -21.50 -21.32
CA THR A 12 3.67 -20.78 -20.34
C THR A 12 2.71 -20.41 -19.49
N PHE A 13 2.65 -20.67 -18.50
CA PHE A 13 1.85 -20.43 -17.60
C PHE A 13 2.13 -19.47 -16.81
N THR A 14 1.83 -18.53 -16.93
CA THR A 14 2.01 -17.59 -16.05
C THR A 14 1.24 -17.80 -14.99
N ALA A 15 1.63 -18.27 -14.13
CA ALA A 15 0.97 -18.42 -12.98
C ALA A 15 0.80 -17.13 -12.54
N SER A 16 -0.11 -16.66 -12.71
CA SER A 16 -0.26 -15.49 -12.29
C SER A 16 -0.37 -15.37 -11.08
N VAL A 17 0.13 -15.02 -10.76
CA VAL A 17 0.37 -14.72 -9.80
C VAL A 17 -0.39 -13.89 -9.10
N TYR A 18 -0.91 -14.35 -8.30
CA TYR A 18 -1.64 -13.60 -7.49
C TYR A 18 -0.76 -13.10 -6.46
N ALA A 19 0.48 -12.91 -6.73
CA ALA A 19 1.30 -12.43 -5.71
C ALA A 19 0.82 -11.09 -5.36
N ALA A 20 1.08 -10.70 -4.24
CA ALA A 20 0.66 -9.45 -3.78
C ALA A 20 1.16 -8.45 -4.77
N GLU A 21 0.28 -7.68 -5.28
CA GLU A 21 0.63 -6.69 -6.20
C GLU A 21 1.47 -5.61 -5.56
N PHE A 22 1.37 -5.46 -4.27
CA PHE A 22 2.09 -4.43 -3.54
C PHE A 22 2.94 -5.11 -2.48
N PRO A 23 4.26 -4.94 -2.54
CA PRO A 23 5.14 -5.57 -1.56
C PRO A 23 4.85 -5.12 -0.14
N ASP A 24 5.11 -5.99 0.80
CA ASP A 24 4.92 -5.66 2.20
C ASP A 24 6.05 -4.77 2.72
N ILE A 25 5.74 -3.94 3.70
CA ILE A 25 6.74 -3.22 4.45
C ILE A 25 6.47 -3.53 5.92
N THR A 26 7.49 -3.83 6.68
CA THR A 26 7.33 -4.11 8.11
C THR A 26 7.26 -2.80 8.89
N ILE A 27 6.80 -2.88 10.14
CA ILE A 27 6.77 -1.71 11.00
C ILE A 27 8.17 -1.12 11.16
N GLY A 28 9.18 -1.97 11.37
CA GLY A 28 10.55 -1.48 11.52
C GLY A 28 11.06 -0.78 10.27
N GLN A 29 10.78 -1.36 9.11
CA GLN A 29 11.19 -0.76 7.84
C GLN A 29 10.46 0.57 7.61
N LEU A 30 9.18 0.62 7.96
CA LEU A 30 8.41 1.85 7.82
C LEU A 30 8.99 2.94 8.70
N LYS A 31 9.30 2.63 9.95
CA LYS A 31 9.85 3.62 10.86
C LYS A 31 11.19 4.16 10.34
N THR A 32 12.02 3.29 9.81
CA THR A 32 13.29 3.71 9.22
C THR A 32 13.03 4.66 8.05
N SER A 33 12.09 4.31 7.19
CA SER A 33 11.76 5.16 6.03
C SER A 33 11.19 6.50 6.47
N MET A 34 10.34 6.50 7.49
CA MET A 34 9.75 7.74 7.99
C MET A 34 10.81 8.71 8.50
N SER A 35 11.90 8.19 9.06
CA SER A 35 12.93 9.06 9.59
C SER A 35 14.00 9.46 8.59
N SER A 36 14.10 8.79 7.46
CA SER A 36 15.18 9.03 6.52
C SER A 36 14.75 9.64 5.19
N GLN A 37 13.48 9.65 4.89
CA GLN A 37 13.02 10.17 3.60
C GLN A 37 11.57 10.61 3.69
N LYS A 38 11.10 11.31 2.66
CA LYS A 38 9.72 11.70 2.60
C LYS A 38 8.92 10.51 2.15
N ILE A 39 7.83 10.24 2.82
CA ILE A 39 6.94 9.16 2.43
C ILE A 39 5.51 9.64 2.52
N VAL A 40 4.60 8.88 1.96
CA VAL A 40 3.18 9.16 2.07
C VAL A 40 2.52 7.94 2.67
N LEU A 41 1.69 8.15 3.69
CA LEU A 41 0.92 7.08 4.29
C LEU A 41 -0.53 7.28 3.91
N LEU A 42 -1.18 6.23 3.42
CA LEU A 42 -2.60 6.26 3.07
C LEU A 42 -3.35 5.30 3.98
N ASP A 43 -4.19 5.86 4.84
CA ASP A 43 -4.99 5.09 5.78
C ASP A 43 -6.33 4.77 5.12
N ALA A 44 -6.62 3.51 4.92
CA ALA A 44 -7.85 3.07 4.27
C ALA A 44 -8.89 2.53 5.25
N ASN A 45 -8.78 2.87 6.53
CA ASN A 45 -9.70 2.37 7.54
C ASN A 45 -11.03 3.10 7.61
N GLY A 46 -11.15 4.23 6.97
CA GLY A 46 -12.35 5.06 7.05
C GLY A 46 -12.16 6.21 8.02
N THR A 47 -12.94 7.24 7.84
CA THR A 47 -12.75 8.49 8.56
C THR A 47 -12.91 8.36 10.08
N ASP A 48 -13.91 7.62 10.54
CA ASP A 48 -14.09 7.48 11.98
C ASP A 48 -12.89 6.81 12.63
N SER A 49 -12.39 5.75 12.01
CA SER A 49 -11.23 5.05 12.53
C SER A 49 -9.98 5.93 12.44
N TRP A 50 -9.81 6.64 11.34
CA TRP A 50 -8.69 7.55 11.17
C TRP A 50 -8.69 8.64 12.24
N GLN A 51 -9.85 9.19 12.54
CA GLN A 51 -9.95 10.21 13.58
C GLN A 51 -9.65 9.66 14.98
N ALA A 52 -9.99 8.41 15.22
CA ALA A 52 -9.74 7.79 16.51
C ALA A 52 -8.26 7.49 16.73
N GLY A 53 -7.52 7.29 15.68
CA GLY A 53 -6.09 7.07 15.79
C GLY A 53 -5.51 6.55 14.48
N HIS A 54 -4.56 7.28 13.92
CA HIS A 54 -3.89 6.88 12.68
C HIS A 54 -2.38 7.02 12.87
N ILE A 55 -1.63 6.41 11.99
CA ILE A 55 -0.17 6.56 11.99
C ILE A 55 0.13 8.03 11.73
N PRO A 56 1.02 8.66 12.50
CA PRO A 56 1.30 10.08 12.34
C PRO A 56 1.57 10.47 10.88
N GLY A 57 0.85 11.47 10.42
CA GLY A 57 1.00 11.98 9.06
C GLY A 57 0.17 11.25 8.01
N ALA A 58 -0.56 10.21 8.38
CA ALA A 58 -1.33 9.47 7.40
C ALA A 58 -2.51 10.27 6.87
N ILE A 59 -2.75 10.16 5.58
CA ILE A 59 -3.88 10.77 4.91
C ILE A 59 -5.08 9.85 5.05
N ASP A 60 -6.22 10.40 5.39
CA ASP A 60 -7.48 9.68 5.39
C ASP A 60 -7.87 9.44 3.93
N PHE A 61 -7.57 8.26 3.42
CA PHE A 61 -7.84 7.97 2.01
C PHE A 61 -9.32 8.06 1.67
N ILE A 62 -10.18 7.54 2.54
CA ILE A 62 -11.60 7.47 2.22
C ILE A 62 -12.18 8.88 2.06
N ALA A 63 -11.81 9.80 2.92
CA ALA A 63 -12.33 11.15 2.83
C ALA A 63 -11.75 11.93 1.66
N ASN A 64 -10.57 11.54 1.19
CA ASN A 64 -9.86 12.31 0.19
C ASN A 64 -9.70 11.63 -1.16
N GLN A 65 -10.36 10.50 -1.37
CA GLN A 65 -10.12 9.72 -2.58
C GLN A 65 -10.47 10.46 -3.86
N ASP A 66 -11.44 11.36 -3.81
CA ASP A 66 -11.85 12.06 -5.03
C ASP A 66 -10.86 13.14 -5.45
N HIS A 67 -9.95 13.54 -4.59
CA HIS A 67 -8.97 14.56 -4.93
C HIS A 67 -7.58 14.18 -4.43
N LEU A 68 -7.30 12.89 -4.42
CA LEU A 68 -6.05 12.38 -3.91
C LEU A 68 -4.84 12.98 -4.63
N ALA A 69 -4.94 13.19 -5.93
CA ALA A 69 -3.82 13.71 -6.70
C ALA A 69 -3.32 15.05 -6.16
N ALA A 70 -4.22 15.87 -5.60
CA ALA A 70 -3.83 17.17 -5.08
C ALA A 70 -3.02 17.07 -3.79
N LEU A 71 -3.09 15.92 -3.12
CA LEU A 71 -2.43 15.73 -1.83
C LEU A 71 -1.10 15.00 -1.95
N LEU A 72 -0.81 14.42 -3.09
CA LEU A 72 0.39 13.60 -3.24
C LEU A 72 1.52 14.42 -3.88
N PRO A 73 2.76 14.12 -3.51
CA PRO A 73 3.90 14.84 -4.07
C PRO A 73 4.01 14.61 -5.57
N SER A 74 4.64 15.54 -6.27
CA SER A 74 4.82 15.39 -7.71
C SER A 74 5.82 14.30 -8.07
N ASP A 75 6.72 13.95 -7.15
CA ASP A 75 7.71 12.91 -7.40
C ASP A 75 7.02 11.55 -7.40
N LYS A 76 6.93 10.92 -8.56
CA LYS A 76 6.24 9.64 -8.70
C LYS A 76 7.03 8.46 -8.13
N ASN A 77 8.24 8.70 -7.66
CA ASN A 77 9.03 7.64 -7.04
C ASN A 77 8.96 7.69 -5.51
N VAL A 78 8.20 8.64 -4.96
CA VAL A 78 8.08 8.72 -3.51
C VAL A 78 7.50 7.42 -2.98
N LEU A 79 7.95 6.99 -1.81
CA LEU A 79 7.40 5.79 -1.20
C LEU A 79 5.99 6.08 -0.69
N ILE A 80 5.03 5.30 -1.14
CA ILE A 80 3.66 5.38 -0.66
C ILE A 80 3.36 4.08 0.07
N VAL A 81 2.86 4.19 1.29
CA VAL A 81 2.52 3.03 2.09
C VAL A 81 1.03 3.08 2.38
N ALA A 82 0.31 2.06 1.94
CA ALA A 82 -1.12 1.96 2.21
C ALA A 82 -1.36 0.95 3.32
N TYR A 83 -2.32 1.20 4.17
CA TYR A 83 -2.64 0.27 5.25
C TYR A 83 -4.11 0.33 5.64
N CYS A 84 -4.58 -0.73 6.27
CA CYS A 84 -5.88 -0.71 6.92
C CYS A 84 -5.77 -1.32 8.32
N ALA A 85 -6.59 -2.26 8.68
CA ALA A 85 -6.67 -2.68 10.09
C ALA A 85 -5.65 -3.72 10.49
N ASN A 86 -5.54 -4.78 9.73
CA ASN A 86 -4.77 -5.97 10.10
C ASN A 86 -4.40 -6.75 8.84
N PRO A 87 -3.67 -7.86 8.97
CA PRO A 87 -3.23 -8.60 7.78
C PRO A 87 -4.35 -9.14 6.89
N SER A 88 -5.55 -9.30 7.45
CA SER A 88 -6.65 -9.85 6.66
C SER A 88 -7.46 -8.79 5.94
N CYS A 89 -7.22 -7.53 6.25
CA CYS A 89 -8.05 -6.45 5.72
C CYS A 89 -7.67 -6.12 4.28
N PRO A 90 -8.60 -6.18 3.34
CA PRO A 90 -8.27 -5.89 1.95
C PRO A 90 -8.46 -4.43 1.55
N ALA A 91 -8.95 -3.59 2.45
CA ALA A 91 -9.29 -2.21 2.09
C ALA A 91 -8.11 -1.39 1.61
N TYR A 92 -6.88 -1.72 2.03
CA TYR A 92 -5.70 -0.99 1.59
C TYR A 92 -5.56 -1.01 0.06
N ARG A 93 -6.15 -2.02 -0.59
CA ARG A 93 -5.98 -2.17 -2.03
C ARG A 93 -6.57 -1.01 -2.82
N ALA A 94 -7.67 -0.45 -2.33
CA ALA A 94 -8.27 0.69 -3.01
C ALA A 94 -7.32 1.89 -2.97
N ALA A 95 -6.68 2.13 -1.83
CA ALA A 95 -5.75 3.25 -1.71
C ALA A 95 -4.49 3.01 -2.56
N ALA A 96 -3.95 1.80 -2.50
CA ALA A 96 -2.76 1.47 -3.28
C ALA A 96 -3.05 1.55 -4.78
N ALA A 97 -4.22 1.06 -5.20
CA ALA A 97 -4.59 1.10 -6.61
C ALA A 97 -4.82 2.54 -7.08
N ALA A 98 -5.39 3.39 -6.24
CA ALA A 98 -5.59 4.79 -6.59
C ALA A 98 -4.24 5.47 -6.82
N ALA A 99 -3.27 5.22 -5.95
CA ALA A 99 -1.93 5.79 -6.12
C ALA A 99 -1.27 5.25 -7.40
N LYS A 100 -1.43 3.97 -7.67
CA LYS A 100 -0.87 3.37 -8.87
C LYS A 100 -1.47 4.00 -10.12
N THR A 101 -2.77 4.20 -10.12
CA THR A 101 -3.46 4.80 -11.26
C THR A 101 -2.96 6.23 -11.51
N LEU A 102 -2.55 6.93 -10.47
CA LEU A 102 -2.01 8.27 -10.59
C LEU A 102 -0.54 8.28 -11.02
N GLY A 103 0.05 7.11 -11.23
CA GLY A 103 1.40 7.02 -11.76
C GLY A 103 2.50 6.77 -10.74
N TYR A 104 2.15 6.58 -9.46
CA TYR A 104 3.13 6.32 -8.43
C TYR A 104 3.66 4.90 -8.57
N LYS A 105 4.98 4.74 -8.44
CA LYS A 105 5.61 3.46 -8.74
C LYS A 105 6.15 2.72 -7.55
N ASN A 106 6.28 3.38 -6.42
CA ASN A 106 6.89 2.77 -5.25
C ASN A 106 5.84 2.65 -4.15
N ILE A 107 4.98 1.66 -4.27
CA ILE A 107 3.84 1.49 -3.38
C ILE A 107 4.01 0.21 -2.58
N LYS A 108 3.87 0.30 -1.26
CA LYS A 108 3.99 -0.85 -0.39
C LYS A 108 2.79 -0.94 0.54
N HIS A 109 2.60 -2.12 1.10
CA HIS A 109 1.49 -2.38 2.01
C HIS A 109 2.06 -2.64 3.40
N LEU A 110 1.61 -1.88 4.39
CA LEU A 110 1.93 -2.20 5.77
C LEU A 110 0.92 -3.26 6.20
N THR A 111 1.28 -4.51 6.03
CA THR A 111 0.39 -5.64 6.30
C THR A 111 -0.05 -5.67 7.75
N ALA A 112 0.83 -5.29 8.68
CA ALA A 112 0.47 -5.28 10.08
C ALA A 112 -0.74 -4.39 10.37
N GLY A 113 -0.92 -3.33 9.60
CA GLY A 113 -2.05 -2.43 9.75
C GLY A 113 -1.99 -1.60 11.02
N ILE A 114 -3.05 -0.84 11.27
CA ILE A 114 -3.09 0.01 12.45
C ILE A 114 -3.10 -0.84 13.73
N MET A 115 -3.68 -2.04 13.68
CA MET A 115 -3.71 -2.86 14.87
C MET A 115 -2.31 -3.34 15.24
N GLY A 116 -1.52 -3.79 14.26
CA GLY A 116 -0.16 -4.20 14.54
C GLY A 116 0.72 -3.03 14.96
N TRP A 117 0.50 -1.87 14.38
CA TRP A 117 1.21 -0.65 14.76
C TRP A 117 0.99 -0.33 16.24
N LYS A 118 -0.27 -0.38 16.68
CA LYS A 118 -0.60 -0.12 18.08
C LYS A 118 -0.06 -1.23 19.00
N ASP A 119 -0.16 -2.47 18.57
CA ASP A 119 0.32 -3.59 19.37
C ASP A 119 1.84 -3.53 19.57
N ALA A 120 2.54 -2.92 18.66
CA ALA A 120 3.97 -2.72 18.78
C ALA A 120 4.31 -1.52 19.68
N GLY A 121 3.31 -0.85 20.22
CA GLY A 121 3.54 0.28 21.12
C GLY A 121 3.84 1.59 20.39
N GLU A 122 3.55 1.66 19.10
CA GLU A 122 3.88 2.85 18.33
C GLU A 122 2.82 3.94 18.51
N LYS A 123 3.24 5.19 18.34
CA LYS A 123 2.35 6.30 18.55
C LYS A 123 1.36 6.49 17.44
N THR A 124 0.18 6.94 17.78
CA THR A 124 -0.83 7.35 16.82
C THR A 124 -1.21 8.80 17.07
N GLU A 125 -1.83 9.39 16.04
CA GLU A 125 -2.39 10.73 16.16
C GLU A 125 -3.89 10.64 16.02
N LYS A 126 -4.60 11.50 16.72
CA LYS A 126 -6.03 11.61 16.58
C LYS A 126 -6.38 12.82 15.77
N GLY A 127 -7.59 12.79 15.28
CA GLY A 127 -8.13 13.99 14.82
C GLY A 127 -7.92 14.32 13.48
N SER A 128 -8.21 15.36 13.21
CA SER A 128 -8.58 15.96 12.06
C SER A 128 -7.61 16.54 11.16
#